data_7dff6daa9a6137f1b7e48abaa186fa9a
#
_entry.id   7dff6daa9a6137f1b7e48abaa186fa9a
#
_cell.length_a   1.000
_cell.length_b   1.000
_cell.length_c   1.000
_cell.angle_alpha   90.00
_cell.angle_beta   90.00
_cell.angle_gamma   90.00
#
_symmetry.space_group_name_H-M   'P 1'
#
loop_
_entity.id
_entity.type
_entity.pdbx_description
1 polymer ?
#
loop_
_entity_poly.entity_id
_entity_poly.type
_entity_poly.pdbx_seq_one_letter_code
_entity_poly.pdbx_strand_id
1 'polypeptide(L)'
;MEIVQIPVLSDNYAWLLHDAASGETVAIDPGAAQPVLDAAAARGWTITAIWNTHWHPDHVGGNAAIKATTGATVTGPEAERGKITDMDNGVGEGAMLSVGGHHATVWAVPGHTAGHVAFHFADDAVLFSGDTLFAMGCGRLFEGTAAEMYGNMRRYAELPPETRIYCGHEYTLSNGRYALTAEPDNAAIVERMVAVEALRAKGEPTVPTTIGAELATNPFLRAGSAEALARHRAAKDAF
;
A
#
# COMPACT_ATOMS: atom_id res chain seq x y z
N MET A 1 17.31 4.67 2.98
CA MET A 1 16.38 3.61 3.49
C MET A 1 16.38 2.44 2.51
N GLU A 2 16.62 1.22 3.00
CA GLU A 2 16.41 -0.01 2.22
C GLU A 2 14.97 -0.46 2.36
N ILE A 3 14.31 -0.85 1.25
CA ILE A 3 12.94 -1.34 1.24
C ILE A 3 12.94 -2.74 0.63
N VAL A 4 12.40 -3.71 1.36
CA VAL A 4 12.33 -5.12 0.92
C VAL A 4 10.87 -5.54 0.79
N GLN A 5 10.52 -6.06 -0.40
CA GLN A 5 9.22 -6.64 -0.68
C GLN A 5 9.18 -8.10 -0.20
N ILE A 6 8.14 -8.44 0.54
CA ILE A 6 7.95 -9.79 1.07
C ILE A 6 6.58 -10.28 0.63
N PRO A 7 6.50 -11.24 -0.29
CA PRO A 7 5.25 -11.90 -0.60
C PRO A 7 4.74 -12.66 0.63
N VAL A 8 3.50 -12.43 1.00
CA VAL A 8 2.80 -13.13 2.08
C VAL A 8 1.42 -13.55 1.61
N LEU A 9 0.86 -14.60 2.20
CA LEU A 9 -0.44 -15.16 1.82
C LEU A 9 -0.51 -15.49 0.32
N SER A 10 -1.63 -15.18 -0.36
CA SER A 10 -1.82 -15.50 -1.79
C SER A 10 -1.32 -14.44 -2.74
N ASP A 11 -1.50 -13.17 -2.39
CA ASP A 11 -1.23 -12.01 -3.26
C ASP A 11 -0.85 -10.74 -2.50
N ASN A 12 -0.68 -10.82 -1.17
CA ASN A 12 -0.29 -9.69 -0.33
C ASN A 12 1.21 -9.42 -0.39
N TYR A 13 1.56 -8.18 -0.16
CA TYR A 13 2.92 -7.73 0.12
C TYR A 13 3.02 -7.11 1.51
N ALA A 14 3.88 -7.67 2.35
CA ALA A 14 4.43 -6.96 3.49
C ALA A 14 5.74 -6.27 3.07
N TRP A 15 6.10 -5.20 3.75
CA TRP A 15 7.30 -4.43 3.44
C TRP A 15 8.20 -4.34 4.66
N LEU A 16 9.51 -4.59 4.49
CA LEU A 16 10.50 -4.22 5.51
C LEU A 16 11.22 -2.96 5.07
N LEU A 17 11.30 -2.00 5.99
CA LEU A 17 12.07 -0.77 5.86
C LEU A 17 13.23 -0.83 6.84
N HIS A 18 14.44 -0.62 6.36
CA HIS A 18 15.65 -0.64 7.20
C HIS A 18 16.50 0.60 6.99
N ASP A 19 16.91 1.22 8.10
CA ASP A 19 17.94 2.23 8.11
C ASP A 19 19.24 1.68 8.70
N ALA A 20 20.26 1.53 7.85
CA ALA A 20 21.53 0.94 8.25
C ALA A 20 22.32 1.81 9.25
N ALA A 21 22.04 3.11 9.32
CA ALA A 21 22.74 4.00 10.24
C ALA A 21 22.26 3.85 11.68
N SER A 22 20.96 3.69 11.89
CA SER A 22 20.36 3.46 13.21
C SER A 22 20.20 1.99 13.57
N GLY A 23 20.13 1.09 12.57
CA GLY A 23 19.76 -0.31 12.74
C GLY A 23 18.27 -0.53 12.90
N GLU A 24 17.44 0.51 12.83
CA GLU A 24 15.99 0.38 12.94
C GLU A 24 15.40 -0.35 11.74
N THR A 25 14.45 -1.25 12.04
CA THR A 25 13.72 -2.00 11.01
C THR A 25 12.24 -1.98 11.32
N VAL A 26 11.45 -1.53 10.35
CA VAL A 26 9.99 -1.47 10.44
C VAL A 26 9.37 -2.46 9.48
N ALA A 27 8.38 -3.25 9.95
CA ALA A 27 7.52 -4.06 9.09
C ALA A 27 6.21 -3.30 8.84
N ILE A 28 5.84 -3.11 7.57
CA ILE A 28 4.54 -2.53 7.20
C ILE A 28 3.63 -3.67 6.73
N ASP A 29 2.42 -3.71 7.29
CA ASP A 29 1.34 -4.64 6.97
C ASP A 29 1.77 -6.12 6.92
N PRO A 30 2.34 -6.67 7.99
CA PRO A 30 2.77 -8.06 8.02
C PRO A 30 1.56 -9.00 8.17
N GLY A 31 0.88 -9.32 7.06
CA GLY A 31 -0.27 -10.23 7.05
C GLY A 31 0.05 -11.65 7.53
N ALA A 32 1.31 -12.09 7.43
CA ALA A 32 1.84 -13.33 7.97
C ALA A 32 3.20 -13.10 8.61
N ALA A 33 3.43 -13.65 9.79
CA ALA A 33 4.65 -13.39 10.57
C ALA A 33 5.89 -14.09 10.02
N GLN A 34 5.79 -15.38 9.71
CA GLN A 34 6.98 -16.20 9.42
C GLN A 34 7.79 -15.71 8.21
N PRO A 35 7.19 -15.39 7.05
CA PRO A 35 7.95 -14.88 5.90
C PRO A 35 8.67 -13.54 6.21
N VAL A 36 8.06 -12.69 7.05
CA VAL A 36 8.62 -11.39 7.43
C VAL A 36 9.78 -11.56 8.40
N LEU A 37 9.64 -12.43 9.39
CA LEU A 37 10.73 -12.79 10.32
C LEU A 37 11.91 -13.44 9.61
N ASP A 38 11.67 -14.37 8.69
CA ASP A 38 12.71 -15.06 7.91
C ASP A 38 13.47 -14.06 7.03
N ALA A 39 12.75 -13.13 6.38
CA ALA A 39 13.37 -12.12 5.54
C ALA A 39 14.24 -11.12 6.32
N ALA A 40 13.83 -10.75 7.54
CA ALA A 40 14.62 -9.93 8.45
C ALA A 40 15.85 -10.69 8.96
N ALA A 41 15.66 -11.92 9.42
CA ALA A 41 16.74 -12.77 9.93
C ALA A 41 17.81 -13.05 8.87
N ALA A 42 17.42 -13.34 7.63
CA ALA A 42 18.35 -13.56 6.51
C ALA A 42 19.25 -12.35 6.22
N ARG A 43 18.86 -11.15 6.68
CA ARG A 43 19.62 -9.88 6.54
C ARG A 43 20.35 -9.48 7.83
N GLY A 44 20.17 -10.25 8.91
CA GLY A 44 20.70 -9.90 10.23
C GLY A 44 19.96 -8.72 10.87
N TRP A 45 18.70 -8.46 10.46
CA TRP A 45 17.90 -7.35 10.98
C TRP A 45 16.97 -7.84 12.11
N THR A 46 16.74 -6.97 13.08
CA THR A 46 15.73 -7.16 14.11
C THR A 46 14.60 -6.17 13.89
N ILE A 47 13.37 -6.65 13.74
CA ILE A 47 12.19 -5.78 13.58
C ILE A 47 11.95 -5.05 14.89
N THR A 48 11.99 -3.71 14.86
CA THR A 48 11.83 -2.82 16.02
C THR A 48 10.42 -2.25 16.12
N ALA A 49 9.71 -2.15 14.99
CA ALA A 49 8.33 -1.67 14.95
C ALA A 49 7.53 -2.33 13.82
N ILE A 50 6.22 -2.35 14.00
CA ILE A 50 5.23 -2.74 13.00
C ILE A 50 4.34 -1.53 12.77
N TRP A 51 4.09 -1.18 11.50
CA TRP A 51 3.14 -0.15 11.12
C TRP A 51 2.03 -0.76 10.29
N ASN A 52 0.77 -0.57 10.69
CA ASN A 52 -0.39 -1.04 9.94
C ASN A 52 -1.09 0.13 9.25
N THR A 53 -1.44 -0.06 7.98
CA THR A 53 -2.23 0.91 7.22
C THR A 53 -3.71 0.84 7.59
N HIS A 54 -4.23 -0.35 7.89
CA HIS A 54 -5.61 -0.61 8.28
C HIS A 54 -5.77 -1.98 8.97
N TRP A 55 -7.00 -2.29 9.40
CA TRP A 55 -7.29 -3.40 10.30
C TRP A 55 -7.52 -4.77 9.63
N HIS A 56 -7.59 -4.89 8.32
CA HIS A 56 -7.93 -6.17 7.70
C HIS A 56 -6.96 -7.29 8.11
N PRO A 57 -7.46 -8.53 8.33
CA PRO A 57 -6.64 -9.62 8.87
C PRO A 57 -5.39 -9.94 8.06
N ASP A 58 -5.46 -9.76 6.76
CA ASP A 58 -4.36 -9.99 5.82
C ASP A 58 -3.26 -8.89 5.84
N HIS A 59 -3.46 -7.82 6.65
CA HIS A 59 -2.45 -6.79 6.94
C HIS A 59 -1.94 -6.84 8.38
N VAL A 60 -2.73 -7.37 9.31
CA VAL A 60 -2.39 -7.37 10.74
C VAL A 60 -2.10 -8.77 11.31
N GLY A 61 -2.35 -9.83 10.53
CA GLY A 61 -2.32 -11.21 11.02
C GLY A 61 -0.96 -11.67 11.58
N GLY A 62 0.14 -11.03 11.18
CA GLY A 62 1.48 -11.31 11.70
C GLY A 62 1.86 -10.54 12.97
N ASN A 63 1.11 -9.49 13.34
CA ASN A 63 1.49 -8.55 14.40
C ASN A 63 1.86 -9.25 15.71
N ALA A 64 0.95 -10.04 16.26
CA ALA A 64 1.13 -10.69 17.57
C ALA A 64 2.38 -11.59 17.60
N ALA A 65 2.61 -12.38 16.56
CA ALA A 65 3.75 -13.29 16.50
C ALA A 65 5.09 -12.55 16.32
N ILE A 66 5.12 -11.50 15.48
CA ILE A 66 6.32 -10.67 15.31
C ILE A 66 6.62 -9.94 16.62
N LYS A 67 5.62 -9.31 17.25
CA LYS A 67 5.76 -8.63 18.53
C LYS A 67 6.28 -9.55 19.63
N ALA A 68 5.72 -10.76 19.73
CA ALA A 68 6.16 -11.75 20.73
C ALA A 68 7.61 -12.20 20.50
N THR A 69 8.06 -12.28 19.25
CA THR A 69 9.40 -12.75 18.88
C THR A 69 10.47 -11.66 19.05
N THR A 70 10.13 -10.41 18.70
CA THR A 70 11.12 -9.33 18.56
C THR A 70 10.99 -8.23 19.61
N GLY A 71 9.85 -8.12 20.29
CA GLY A 71 9.52 -6.99 21.15
C GLY A 71 9.10 -5.74 20.40
N ALA A 72 8.84 -5.83 19.07
CA ALA A 72 8.45 -4.70 18.24
C ALA A 72 7.18 -4.03 18.76
N THR A 73 7.15 -2.69 18.69
CA THR A 73 5.93 -1.91 18.97
C THR A 73 5.00 -1.94 17.77
N VAL A 74 3.68 -2.02 18.00
CA VAL A 74 2.66 -1.99 16.94
C VAL A 74 2.02 -0.60 16.89
N THR A 75 2.12 0.04 15.72
CA THR A 75 1.53 1.36 15.44
C THR A 75 0.51 1.21 14.32
N GLY A 76 -0.69 1.74 14.48
CA GLY A 76 -1.74 1.70 13.48
C GLY A 76 -2.69 2.89 13.58
N PRO A 77 -3.71 2.98 12.69
CA PRO A 77 -4.67 4.07 12.74
C PRO A 77 -5.45 4.08 14.05
N GLU A 78 -5.43 5.21 14.76
CA GLU A 78 -6.17 5.38 16.03
C GLU A 78 -7.66 5.09 15.85
N ALA A 79 -8.23 5.46 14.70
CA ALA A 79 -9.64 5.21 14.38
C ALA A 79 -10.00 3.70 14.31
N GLU A 80 -9.00 2.82 14.17
CA GLU A 80 -9.18 1.37 14.09
C GLU A 80 -8.61 0.61 15.29
N ARG A 81 -8.23 1.30 16.36
CA ARG A 81 -7.64 0.72 17.58
C ARG A 81 -8.43 -0.48 18.14
N GLY A 82 -9.74 -0.43 18.08
CA GLY A 82 -10.58 -1.53 18.54
C GLY A 82 -10.61 -2.77 17.64
N LYS A 83 -10.04 -2.66 16.43
CA LYS A 83 -10.02 -3.73 15.43
C LYS A 83 -8.60 -4.33 15.25
N ILE A 84 -7.55 -3.56 15.56
CA ILE A 84 -6.15 -4.01 15.47
C ILE A 84 -5.71 -4.51 16.84
N THR A 85 -5.53 -5.82 16.96
CA THR A 85 -5.08 -6.46 18.21
C THR A 85 -3.63 -6.06 18.51
N ASP A 86 -3.30 -5.90 19.79
CA ASP A 86 -1.95 -5.60 20.30
C ASP A 86 -1.35 -4.26 19.86
N MET A 87 -2.18 -3.32 19.38
CA MET A 87 -1.76 -1.98 18.98
C MET A 87 -1.31 -1.17 20.21
N ASP A 88 -0.03 -0.77 20.20
CA ASP A 88 0.56 0.06 21.28
C ASP A 88 0.26 1.55 21.01
N ASN A 89 0.52 2.01 19.79
CA ASN A 89 0.43 3.41 19.41
C ASN A 89 -0.63 3.64 18.34
N GLY A 90 -1.44 4.70 18.51
CA GLY A 90 -2.39 5.16 17.51
C GLY A 90 -1.88 6.39 16.77
N VAL A 91 -2.11 6.45 15.47
CA VAL A 91 -1.76 7.59 14.62
C VAL A 91 -2.95 8.04 13.77
N GLY A 92 -2.92 9.28 13.30
CA GLY A 92 -3.92 9.86 12.42
C GLY A 92 -3.31 10.88 11.49
N GLU A 93 -4.15 11.66 10.80
CA GLU A 93 -3.72 12.69 9.85
C GLU A 93 -2.65 13.61 10.44
N GLY A 94 -1.55 13.78 9.70
CA GLY A 94 -0.46 14.68 10.03
C GLY A 94 0.51 14.15 11.10
N ALA A 95 0.27 12.97 11.69
CA ALA A 95 1.24 12.37 12.61
C ALA A 95 2.55 12.06 11.88
N MET A 96 3.67 12.16 12.61
CA MET A 96 4.99 11.84 12.08
C MET A 96 5.49 10.54 12.67
N LEU A 97 5.99 9.66 11.80
CA LEU A 97 6.70 8.43 12.16
C LEU A 97 8.11 8.49 11.55
N SER A 98 9.03 7.68 12.06
CA SER A 98 10.38 7.61 11.51
C SER A 98 10.96 6.20 11.52
N VAL A 99 11.87 5.95 10.57
CA VAL A 99 12.78 4.80 10.54
C VAL A 99 14.18 5.41 10.43
N GLY A 100 14.90 5.48 11.55
CA GLY A 100 16.17 6.21 11.62
C GLY A 100 16.01 7.67 11.20
N GLY A 101 16.79 8.08 10.19
CA GLY A 101 16.74 9.44 9.64
C GLY A 101 15.63 9.67 8.60
N HIS A 102 14.78 8.69 8.30
CA HIS A 102 13.73 8.78 7.30
C HIS A 102 12.37 9.06 7.96
N HIS A 103 11.67 10.11 7.51
CA HIS A 103 10.45 10.60 8.14
C HIS A 103 9.23 10.38 7.25
N ALA A 104 8.19 9.77 7.82
CA ALA A 104 6.90 9.59 7.19
C ALA A 104 5.85 10.51 7.81
N THR A 105 5.10 11.22 6.97
CA THR A 105 3.83 11.83 7.38
C THR A 105 2.70 10.83 7.18
N VAL A 106 1.90 10.63 8.21
CA VAL A 106 0.70 9.79 8.15
C VAL A 106 -0.42 10.58 7.47
N TRP A 107 -1.04 9.98 6.46
CA TRP A 107 -2.19 10.53 5.76
C TRP A 107 -3.42 9.68 6.06
N ALA A 108 -4.49 10.28 6.59
CA ALA A 108 -5.79 9.62 6.68
C ALA A 108 -6.38 9.52 5.26
N VAL A 109 -6.68 8.31 4.84
CA VAL A 109 -7.14 7.99 3.49
C VAL A 109 -8.35 7.03 3.53
N PRO A 110 -9.48 7.47 4.13
CA PRO A 110 -10.66 6.65 4.29
C PRO A 110 -11.24 6.23 2.91
N GLY A 111 -11.92 5.09 2.91
CA GLY A 111 -12.56 4.56 1.69
C GLY A 111 -12.59 3.04 1.69
N HIS A 112 -11.44 2.40 1.64
CA HIS A 112 -11.34 0.94 1.77
C HIS A 112 -11.78 0.48 3.17
N THR A 113 -11.15 1.06 4.21
CA THR A 113 -11.71 1.07 5.57
C THR A 113 -11.92 2.51 6.01
N ALA A 114 -12.70 2.72 7.06
CA ALA A 114 -13.04 4.06 7.56
C ALA A 114 -11.84 4.77 8.20
N GLY A 115 -10.92 4.02 8.81
CA GLY A 115 -9.75 4.56 9.49
C GLY A 115 -8.43 4.38 8.74
N HIS A 116 -8.47 3.95 7.49
CA HIS A 116 -7.26 3.65 6.70
C HIS A 116 -6.27 4.82 6.67
N VAL A 117 -4.97 4.51 6.82
CA VAL A 117 -3.88 5.50 6.70
C VAL A 117 -2.85 5.06 5.66
N ALA A 118 -2.15 6.04 5.09
CA ALA A 118 -0.99 5.84 4.24
C ALA A 118 0.24 6.50 4.88
N PHE A 119 1.45 6.01 4.56
CA PHE A 119 2.71 6.54 5.07
C PHE A 119 3.49 7.20 3.94
N HIS A 120 3.62 8.52 3.97
CA HIS A 120 4.28 9.31 2.93
C HIS A 120 5.66 9.81 3.41
N PHE A 121 6.71 9.27 2.82
CA PHE A 121 8.11 9.69 2.99
C PHE A 121 8.46 10.68 1.89
N ALA A 122 8.22 11.98 2.12
CA ALA A 122 8.38 13.01 1.09
C ALA A 122 9.84 13.12 0.60
N ASP A 123 10.80 13.10 1.53
CA ASP A 123 12.23 13.24 1.22
C ASP A 123 12.80 12.02 0.46
N ASP A 124 12.17 10.85 0.60
CA ASP A 124 12.56 9.62 -0.09
C ASP A 124 11.77 9.38 -1.39
N ALA A 125 10.78 10.22 -1.69
CA ALA A 125 9.81 10.04 -2.77
C ALA A 125 9.12 8.65 -2.72
N VAL A 126 8.59 8.27 -1.55
CA VAL A 126 7.97 6.96 -1.27
C VAL A 126 6.61 7.13 -0.59
N LEU A 127 5.64 6.34 -1.04
CA LEU A 127 4.32 6.23 -0.42
C LEU A 127 3.96 4.76 -0.21
N PHE A 128 3.65 4.38 1.03
CA PHE A 128 2.96 3.12 1.33
C PHE A 128 1.47 3.40 1.38
N SER A 129 0.75 2.95 0.36
CA SER A 129 -0.67 3.27 0.15
C SER A 129 -1.63 2.26 0.77
N GLY A 130 -1.12 1.13 1.29
CA GLY A 130 -1.95 0.02 1.72
C GLY A 130 -2.93 -0.40 0.62
N ASP A 131 -4.21 -0.38 0.93
CA ASP A 131 -5.28 -0.80 0.05
C ASP A 131 -6.11 0.37 -0.51
N THR A 132 -5.50 1.54 -0.67
CA THR A 132 -6.16 2.69 -1.29
C THR A 132 -5.80 2.84 -2.77
N LEU A 133 -4.53 3.03 -3.09
CA LEU A 133 -4.02 3.12 -4.47
C LEU A 133 -3.22 1.86 -4.80
N PHE A 134 -3.66 1.11 -5.79
CA PHE A 134 -2.94 -0.02 -6.38
C PHE A 134 -2.38 0.34 -7.75
N ALA A 135 -1.41 -0.44 -8.23
CA ALA A 135 -0.99 -0.36 -9.63
C ALA A 135 -2.20 -0.62 -10.55
N MET A 136 -2.51 0.38 -11.39
CA MET A 136 -3.64 0.43 -12.32
C MET A 136 -5.03 0.29 -11.66
N GLY A 137 -5.17 0.53 -10.35
CA GLY A 137 -6.42 0.30 -9.62
C GLY A 137 -6.53 1.06 -8.31
N CYS A 138 -7.63 0.84 -7.61
CA CYS A 138 -7.85 1.28 -6.23
C CYS A 138 -8.57 0.22 -5.40
N GLY A 139 -8.56 0.38 -4.09
CA GLY A 139 -9.25 -0.52 -3.15
C GLY A 139 -10.76 -0.54 -3.32
N ARG A 140 -11.39 -1.64 -2.91
CA ARG A 140 -12.84 -1.71 -2.74
C ARG A 140 -13.29 -0.78 -1.62
N LEU A 141 -14.52 -0.29 -1.72
CA LEU A 141 -15.13 0.59 -0.74
C LEU A 141 -15.99 -0.23 0.23
N PHE A 142 -15.35 -0.83 1.25
CA PHE A 142 -16.10 -1.63 2.23
C PHE A 142 -16.78 -0.78 3.30
N GLU A 143 -16.11 0.29 3.75
CA GLU A 143 -16.58 1.11 4.87
C GLU A 143 -16.75 2.59 4.50
N GLY A 144 -16.13 3.05 3.42
CA GLY A 144 -16.19 4.44 3.00
C GLY A 144 -16.93 4.66 1.68
N THR A 145 -16.80 5.87 1.15
CA THR A 145 -17.52 6.38 -0.01
C THR A 145 -16.61 6.64 -1.20
N ALA A 146 -17.20 6.71 -2.40
CA ALA A 146 -16.47 7.09 -3.60
C ALA A 146 -15.96 8.55 -3.54
N ALA A 147 -16.62 9.43 -2.80
CA ALA A 147 -16.18 10.80 -2.60
C ALA A 147 -14.89 10.87 -1.77
N GLU A 148 -14.80 10.09 -0.70
CA GLU A 148 -13.58 9.97 0.12
C GLU A 148 -12.44 9.38 -0.70
N MET A 149 -12.66 8.26 -1.38
CA MET A 149 -11.63 7.64 -2.24
C MET A 149 -11.18 8.59 -3.36
N TYR A 150 -12.10 9.34 -3.97
CA TYR A 150 -11.75 10.34 -4.97
C TYR A 150 -10.88 11.46 -4.38
N GLY A 151 -11.18 11.93 -3.17
CA GLY A 151 -10.33 12.85 -2.43
C GLY A 151 -8.90 12.32 -2.24
N ASN A 152 -8.77 11.05 -1.86
CA ASN A 152 -7.47 10.38 -1.73
C ASN A 152 -6.73 10.31 -3.07
N MET A 153 -7.42 9.92 -4.16
CA MET A 153 -6.82 9.88 -5.51
C MET A 153 -6.33 11.26 -5.95
N ARG A 154 -7.10 12.32 -5.68
CA ARG A 154 -6.68 13.70 -5.97
C ARG A 154 -5.41 14.08 -5.22
N ARG A 155 -5.33 13.75 -3.93
CA ARG A 155 -4.15 14.00 -3.10
C ARG A 155 -2.92 13.23 -3.61
N TYR A 156 -3.07 11.98 -3.99
CA TYR A 156 -1.98 11.19 -4.58
C TYR A 156 -1.52 11.74 -5.93
N ALA A 157 -2.45 12.20 -6.77
CA ALA A 157 -2.15 12.76 -8.09
C ALA A 157 -1.31 14.06 -8.03
N GLU A 158 -1.27 14.74 -6.89
CA GLU A 158 -0.45 15.95 -6.65
C GLU A 158 1.00 15.63 -6.27
N LEU A 159 1.33 14.36 -5.98
CA LEU A 159 2.70 13.95 -5.68
C LEU A 159 3.60 14.02 -6.91
N PRO A 160 4.92 14.22 -6.71
CA PRO A 160 5.89 14.14 -7.80
C PRO A 160 5.76 12.84 -8.60
N PRO A 161 5.86 12.88 -9.94
CA PRO A 161 5.67 11.70 -10.79
C PRO A 161 6.61 10.52 -10.47
N GLU A 162 7.79 10.80 -9.94
CA GLU A 162 8.79 9.83 -9.53
C GLU A 162 8.49 9.16 -8.19
N THR A 163 7.48 9.62 -7.45
CA THR A 163 7.09 9.02 -6.16
C THR A 163 6.70 7.56 -6.37
N ARG A 164 7.42 6.66 -5.69
CA ARG A 164 7.20 5.21 -5.75
C ARG A 164 6.07 4.81 -4.82
N ILE A 165 5.15 4.00 -5.32
CA ILE A 165 3.98 3.52 -4.60
C ILE A 165 4.17 2.05 -4.25
N TYR A 166 4.11 1.77 -2.95
CA TYR A 166 4.20 0.45 -2.34
C TYR A 166 2.81 0.11 -1.78
N CYS A 167 2.04 -0.68 -2.51
CA CYS A 167 0.68 -1.08 -2.13
C CYS A 167 0.64 -2.47 -1.48
N GLY A 168 -0.52 -2.85 -0.92
CA GLY A 168 -0.69 -4.09 -0.17
C GLY A 168 -0.79 -5.36 -1.02
N HIS A 169 -1.08 -5.28 -2.32
CA HIS A 169 -1.40 -6.45 -3.13
C HIS A 169 -0.84 -6.44 -4.55
N GLU A 170 -0.62 -7.65 -5.10
CA GLU A 170 -0.29 -7.91 -6.51
C GLU A 170 -1.55 -8.03 -7.38
N TYR A 171 -2.25 -6.92 -7.57
CA TYR A 171 -3.49 -6.89 -8.36
C TYR A 171 -3.32 -6.32 -9.76
N THR A 172 -2.11 -5.95 -10.17
CA THR A 172 -1.85 -5.19 -11.40
C THR A 172 -2.39 -5.86 -12.64
N LEU A 173 -2.23 -7.18 -12.79
CA LEU A 173 -2.75 -7.91 -13.96
C LEU A 173 -4.28 -7.80 -14.08
N SER A 174 -5.00 -8.03 -12.96
CA SER A 174 -6.47 -7.91 -12.94
C SER A 174 -6.94 -6.47 -13.14
N ASN A 175 -6.23 -5.52 -12.51
CA ASN A 175 -6.53 -4.09 -12.64
C ASN A 175 -6.30 -3.61 -14.07
N GLY A 176 -5.18 -4.00 -14.67
CA GLY A 176 -4.85 -3.61 -16.03
C GLY A 176 -5.80 -4.17 -17.08
N ARG A 177 -6.28 -5.41 -16.92
CA ARG A 177 -7.33 -5.97 -17.77
C ARG A 177 -8.62 -5.13 -17.71
N TYR A 178 -9.00 -4.69 -16.51
CA TYR A 178 -10.11 -3.75 -16.35
C TYR A 178 -9.81 -2.40 -17.02
N ALA A 179 -8.60 -1.87 -16.81
CA ALA A 179 -8.19 -0.57 -17.39
C ALA A 179 -8.27 -0.58 -18.92
N LEU A 180 -7.88 -1.66 -19.59
CA LEU A 180 -8.06 -1.85 -21.03
C LEU A 180 -9.53 -1.80 -21.47
N THR A 181 -10.44 -2.30 -20.63
CA THR A 181 -11.88 -2.22 -20.90
C THR A 181 -12.43 -0.81 -20.67
N ALA A 182 -11.94 -0.14 -19.64
CA ALA A 182 -12.40 1.21 -19.27
C ALA A 182 -11.89 2.31 -20.22
N GLU A 183 -10.65 2.16 -20.71
CA GLU A 183 -9.99 3.13 -21.60
C GLU A 183 -9.31 2.39 -22.78
N PRO A 184 -10.07 1.80 -23.73
CA PRO A 184 -9.52 0.91 -24.77
C PRO A 184 -8.56 1.63 -25.73
N ASP A 185 -8.70 2.96 -25.89
CA ASP A 185 -7.86 3.76 -26.79
C ASP A 185 -6.61 4.34 -26.09
N ASN A 186 -6.38 4.03 -24.81
CA ASN A 186 -5.22 4.51 -24.07
C ASN A 186 -3.99 3.64 -24.38
N ALA A 187 -3.13 4.10 -25.29
CA ALA A 187 -1.93 3.39 -25.73
C ALA A 187 -0.96 3.09 -24.56
N ALA A 188 -0.89 3.95 -23.54
CA ALA A 188 -0.03 3.74 -22.37
C ALA A 188 -0.48 2.53 -21.54
N ILE A 189 -1.78 2.26 -21.45
CA ILE A 189 -2.32 1.07 -20.80
C ILE A 189 -1.92 -0.20 -21.59
N VAL A 190 -2.08 -0.15 -22.92
CA VAL A 190 -1.71 -1.28 -23.80
C VAL A 190 -0.23 -1.62 -23.64
N GLU A 191 0.65 -0.62 -23.74
CA GLU A 191 2.09 -0.82 -23.58
C GLU A 191 2.46 -1.36 -22.18
N ARG A 192 1.90 -0.79 -21.12
CA ARG A 192 2.13 -1.25 -19.75
C ARG A 192 1.69 -2.68 -19.53
N MET A 193 0.56 -3.09 -20.12
CA MET A 193 0.04 -4.45 -19.98
C MET A 193 0.94 -5.51 -20.60
N VAL A 194 1.63 -5.21 -21.69
CA VAL A 194 2.65 -6.13 -22.27
C VAL A 194 3.74 -6.44 -21.25
N ALA A 195 4.25 -5.41 -20.55
CA ALA A 195 5.27 -5.58 -19.51
C ALA A 195 4.71 -6.34 -18.28
N VAL A 196 3.50 -5.98 -17.82
CA VAL A 196 2.83 -6.62 -16.69
C VAL A 196 2.61 -8.12 -16.95
N GLU A 197 2.09 -8.48 -18.13
CA GLU A 197 1.86 -9.87 -18.51
C GLU A 197 3.17 -10.68 -18.58
N ALA A 198 4.24 -10.07 -19.11
CA ALA A 198 5.55 -10.71 -19.18
C ALA A 198 6.15 -10.97 -17.78
N LEU A 199 6.02 -10.02 -16.83
CA LEU A 199 6.46 -10.18 -15.45
C LEU A 199 5.62 -11.26 -14.74
N ARG A 200 4.29 -11.16 -14.81
CA ARG A 200 3.41 -12.11 -14.11
C ARG A 200 3.49 -13.54 -14.68
N ALA A 201 3.79 -13.71 -15.96
CA ALA A 201 4.06 -15.03 -16.54
C ALA A 201 5.29 -15.72 -15.93
N LYS A 202 6.24 -14.95 -15.37
CA LYS A 202 7.42 -15.44 -14.66
C LYS A 202 7.23 -15.50 -13.14
N GLY A 203 6.07 -15.07 -12.62
CA GLY A 203 5.85 -14.92 -11.18
C GLY A 203 6.55 -13.70 -10.57
N GLU A 204 7.11 -12.81 -11.40
CA GLU A 204 7.81 -11.60 -10.94
C GLU A 204 6.81 -10.51 -10.50
N PRO A 205 7.13 -9.69 -9.46
CA PRO A 205 6.26 -8.62 -8.99
C PRO A 205 6.15 -7.49 -10.01
N THR A 206 5.03 -6.77 -9.97
CA THR A 206 4.79 -5.57 -10.77
C THR A 206 4.76 -4.28 -9.94
N VAL A 207 4.93 -4.42 -8.64
CA VAL A 207 5.00 -3.35 -7.63
C VAL A 207 6.45 -3.29 -7.12
N PRO A 208 7.00 -2.10 -6.80
CA PRO A 208 6.34 -0.79 -6.77
C PRO A 208 6.04 -0.20 -8.15
N THR A 209 5.03 0.66 -8.18
CA THR A 209 4.73 1.53 -9.31
C THR A 209 5.15 2.97 -9.01
N THR A 210 4.84 3.93 -9.89
CA THR A 210 5.08 5.36 -9.65
C THR A 210 3.83 6.19 -9.93
N ILE A 211 3.72 7.36 -9.30
CA ILE A 211 2.62 8.30 -9.58
C ILE A 211 2.54 8.64 -11.06
N GLY A 212 3.66 8.84 -11.74
CA GLY A 212 3.69 9.11 -13.18
C GLY A 212 3.08 7.99 -14.01
N ALA A 213 3.39 6.73 -13.69
CA ALA A 213 2.80 5.56 -14.34
C ALA A 213 1.29 5.47 -14.06
N GLU A 214 0.88 5.74 -12.83
CA GLU A 214 -0.55 5.72 -12.45
C GLU A 214 -1.34 6.86 -13.11
N LEU A 215 -0.79 8.06 -13.20
CA LEU A 215 -1.39 9.18 -13.93
C LEU A 215 -1.61 8.86 -15.42
N ALA A 216 -0.74 8.04 -16.02
CA ALA A 216 -0.88 7.63 -17.40
C ALA A 216 -1.88 6.48 -17.61
N THR A 217 -2.04 5.57 -16.64
CA THR A 217 -2.64 4.26 -16.88
C THR A 217 -3.73 3.81 -15.90
N ASN A 218 -3.94 4.54 -14.79
CA ASN A 218 -4.90 4.15 -13.77
C ASN A 218 -6.23 4.88 -13.92
N PRO A 219 -7.34 4.23 -14.33
CA PRO A 219 -8.63 4.89 -14.54
C PRO A 219 -9.19 5.55 -13.26
N PHE A 220 -8.84 5.03 -12.08
CA PHE A 220 -9.31 5.55 -10.80
C PHE A 220 -8.57 6.83 -10.40
N LEU A 221 -7.24 6.88 -10.59
CA LEU A 221 -6.46 8.09 -10.34
C LEU A 221 -6.81 9.19 -11.36
N ARG A 222 -7.19 8.81 -12.56
CA ARG A 222 -7.60 9.68 -13.68
C ARG A 222 -9.07 10.07 -13.64
N ALA A 223 -9.87 9.49 -12.73
CA ALA A 223 -11.28 9.80 -12.61
C ALA A 223 -11.50 11.32 -12.40
N GLY A 224 -12.30 11.94 -13.26
CA GLY A 224 -12.54 13.39 -13.23
C GLY A 224 -13.50 13.85 -12.13
N SER A 225 -14.19 12.91 -11.47
CA SER A 225 -15.12 13.18 -10.36
C SER A 225 -15.35 11.95 -9.49
N ALA A 226 -15.95 12.16 -8.31
CA ALA A 226 -16.35 11.07 -7.41
C ALA A 226 -17.35 10.12 -8.08
N GLU A 227 -18.28 10.64 -8.88
CA GLU A 227 -19.25 9.82 -9.62
C GLU A 227 -18.56 8.98 -10.71
N ALA A 228 -17.52 9.50 -11.36
CA ALA A 228 -16.73 8.75 -12.34
C ALA A 228 -15.97 7.63 -11.63
N LEU A 229 -15.34 7.91 -10.50
CA LEU A 229 -14.67 6.89 -9.66
C LEU A 229 -15.66 5.81 -9.21
N ALA A 230 -16.86 6.20 -8.75
CA ALA A 230 -17.92 5.28 -8.35
C ALA A 230 -18.32 4.34 -9.50
N ARG A 231 -18.47 4.87 -10.73
CA ARG A 231 -18.76 4.04 -11.91
C ARG A 231 -17.64 3.06 -12.22
N HIS A 232 -16.36 3.51 -12.18
CA HIS A 232 -15.21 2.62 -12.34
C HIS A 232 -15.17 1.53 -11.27
N ARG A 233 -15.46 1.88 -10.00
CA ARG A 233 -15.42 0.91 -8.91
C ARG A 233 -16.52 -0.14 -9.06
N ALA A 234 -17.75 0.28 -9.33
CA ALA A 234 -18.86 -0.63 -9.57
C ALA A 234 -18.62 -1.55 -10.81
N ALA A 235 -18.08 -1.01 -11.89
CA ALA A 235 -17.74 -1.79 -13.07
C ALA A 235 -16.60 -2.79 -12.78
N LYS A 236 -15.57 -2.39 -12.03
CA LYS A 236 -14.47 -3.29 -11.64
C LYS A 236 -14.92 -4.36 -10.64
N ASP A 237 -15.91 -4.08 -9.77
CA ASP A 237 -16.44 -5.08 -8.83
C ASP A 237 -17.30 -6.15 -9.52
N ALA A 238 -17.84 -5.83 -10.69
CA ALA A 238 -18.60 -6.75 -11.54
C ALA A 238 -17.76 -7.46 -12.62
N PHE A 239 -16.48 -7.07 -12.76
CA PHE A 239 -15.53 -7.59 -13.76
C PHE A 239 -14.88 -8.89 -13.30
#